data_5eae9a1669352b6f146e9f1ab3090ab7
#
_entry.id   5eae9a1669352b6f146e9f1ab3090ab7
#
_cell.length_a   1.000
_cell.length_b   1.000
_cell.length_c   1.000
_cell.angle_alpha   90.00
_cell.angle_beta   90.00
_cell.angle_gamma   90.00
#
_symmetry.space_group_name_H-M   'P 1'
#
loop_
_entity.id
_entity.type
_entity.pdbx_description
1 polymer ?
#
loop_
_entity_poly.entity_id
_entity_poly.type
_entity_poly.pdbx_seq_one_letter_code
_entity_poly.pdbx_strand_id
1 'polypeptide(L)'
;MTPLNGCDDDTDGITSFTLTDKDAEALNGQTGLSVSYHATESDADTGSLSIGPGYTNVLPNTEQVWIRLTDTTTDCHNIMPLDLLVNPLPVPESATIAPLCDDDTDGLQTFDLNGLASQVIGTQTGMVVTYHSTQSDADTSSNALGTNVTTTTPDLQTIYIRLENTITGCYVVSTIDLVVNPL
;
A
#
# COMPACT_ATOMS: atom_id res chain seq x y z
N MET A 1 19.05 6.08 7.07
CA MET A 1 18.00 6.10 6.01
C MET A 1 16.87 5.20 6.45
N THR A 2 15.61 5.56 6.17
CA THR A 2 14.48 4.68 6.45
C THR A 2 14.43 3.54 5.42
N PRO A 3 14.03 2.32 5.82
CA PRO A 3 13.89 1.22 4.87
C PRO A 3 12.91 1.55 3.73
N LEU A 4 13.08 0.90 2.59
CA LEU A 4 12.09 0.91 1.51
C LEU A 4 11.19 -0.32 1.65
N ASN A 5 9.89 -0.09 1.81
CA ASN A 5 8.90 -1.13 2.00
C ASN A 5 8.29 -1.55 0.65
N GLY A 6 8.16 -2.84 0.44
CA GLY A 6 7.38 -3.46 -0.61
C GLY A 6 6.34 -4.40 -0.02
N CYS A 7 5.33 -4.76 -0.81
CA CYS A 7 4.27 -5.67 -0.38
C CYS A 7 4.41 -7.01 -1.11
N ASP A 8 4.22 -8.09 -0.36
CA ASP A 8 4.27 -9.47 -0.85
C ASP A 8 2.85 -9.89 -1.27
N ASP A 9 2.63 -10.08 -2.56
CA ASP A 9 1.30 -10.39 -3.09
C ASP A 9 1.05 -11.90 -3.31
N ASP A 10 2.10 -12.72 -3.27
CA ASP A 10 2.02 -14.16 -3.48
C ASP A 10 2.70 -15.02 -2.40
N THR A 11 3.22 -14.39 -1.36
CA THR A 11 3.86 -15.02 -0.19
C THR A 11 5.23 -15.67 -0.44
N ASP A 12 5.92 -15.25 -1.51
CA ASP A 12 7.26 -15.74 -1.84
C ASP A 12 8.40 -14.88 -1.23
N GLY A 13 8.05 -13.72 -0.68
CA GLY A 13 8.98 -12.77 -0.09
C GLY A 13 9.73 -11.93 -1.13
N ILE A 14 9.29 -11.93 -2.38
CA ILE A 14 9.90 -11.22 -3.51
C ILE A 14 8.93 -10.15 -4.01
N THR A 15 9.44 -8.93 -4.25
CA THR A 15 8.64 -7.85 -4.85
C THR A 15 9.55 -6.87 -5.61
N SER A 16 8.96 -6.00 -6.39
CA SER A 16 9.69 -4.96 -7.11
C SER A 16 9.67 -3.63 -6.35
N PHE A 17 10.82 -3.01 -6.23
CA PHE A 17 11.02 -1.73 -5.55
C PHE A 17 11.36 -0.64 -6.57
N THR A 18 10.84 0.57 -6.35
CA THR A 18 11.28 1.79 -7.05
C THR A 18 12.34 2.46 -6.19
N LEU A 19 13.62 2.18 -6.48
CA LEU A 19 14.74 2.66 -5.64
C LEU A 19 14.82 4.18 -5.59
N THR A 20 14.42 4.88 -6.67
CA THR A 20 14.43 6.35 -6.76
C THR A 20 13.47 7.04 -5.79
N ASP A 21 12.55 6.32 -5.15
CA ASP A 21 11.72 6.87 -4.07
C ASP A 21 12.58 7.31 -2.87
N LYS A 22 13.84 6.84 -2.81
CA LYS A 22 14.82 7.21 -1.78
C LYS A 22 15.77 8.34 -2.17
N ASP A 23 15.72 8.84 -3.42
CA ASP A 23 16.61 9.90 -3.87
C ASP A 23 16.53 11.16 -2.99
N ALA A 24 15.32 11.61 -2.68
CA ALA A 24 15.13 12.82 -1.88
C ALA A 24 15.68 12.68 -0.45
N GLU A 25 15.50 11.50 0.17
CA GLU A 25 16.05 11.19 1.50
C GLU A 25 17.58 11.09 1.44
N ALA A 26 18.13 10.43 0.41
CA ALA A 26 19.56 10.27 0.22
C ALA A 26 20.27 11.61 -0.03
N LEU A 27 19.70 12.45 -0.89
CA LEU A 27 20.24 13.78 -1.20
C LEU A 27 20.14 14.75 -0.01
N ASN A 28 19.17 14.59 0.87
CA ASN A 28 18.94 15.44 2.03
C ASN A 28 19.01 16.96 1.69
N GLY A 29 18.42 17.34 0.55
CA GLY A 29 18.40 18.72 0.06
C GLY A 29 19.71 19.21 -0.58
N GLN A 30 20.73 18.38 -0.72
CA GLN A 30 21.97 18.71 -1.42
C GLN A 30 21.76 18.75 -2.92
N THR A 31 22.48 19.61 -3.62
CA THR A 31 22.47 19.78 -5.07
C THR A 31 23.85 19.50 -5.67
N GLY A 32 23.91 19.19 -6.97
CA GLY A 32 25.17 18.86 -7.65
C GLY A 32 25.65 17.43 -7.40
N LEU A 33 24.79 16.57 -6.82
CA LEU A 33 25.05 15.16 -6.62
C LEU A 33 24.28 14.32 -7.60
N SER A 34 24.86 13.22 -8.06
CA SER A 34 24.17 12.13 -8.75
C SER A 34 23.97 10.95 -7.79
N VAL A 35 22.84 10.25 -7.95
CA VAL A 35 22.49 9.07 -7.16
C VAL A 35 22.59 7.84 -8.05
N SER A 36 23.22 6.77 -7.56
CA SER A 36 23.20 5.46 -8.18
C SER A 36 23.01 4.37 -7.14
N TYR A 37 22.48 3.23 -7.56
CA TYR A 37 22.16 2.09 -6.71
C TYR A 37 22.99 0.88 -7.11
N HIS A 38 23.41 0.08 -6.14
CA HIS A 38 24.29 -1.06 -6.34
C HIS A 38 23.89 -2.23 -5.44
N ALA A 39 24.04 -3.46 -5.94
CA ALA A 39 23.69 -4.65 -5.16
C ALA A 39 24.69 -4.94 -4.03
N THR A 40 25.94 -4.47 -4.15
CA THR A 40 26.98 -4.68 -3.14
C THR A 40 27.69 -3.37 -2.75
N GLU A 41 28.24 -3.35 -1.54
CA GLU A 41 29.07 -2.23 -1.06
C GLU A 41 30.26 -1.96 -1.97
N SER A 42 30.94 -3.01 -2.40
CA SER A 42 32.09 -2.92 -3.28
C SER A 42 31.76 -2.30 -4.65
N ASP A 43 30.60 -2.64 -5.22
CA ASP A 43 30.14 -2.04 -6.48
C ASP A 43 29.78 -0.55 -6.28
N ALA A 44 29.17 -0.22 -5.16
CA ALA A 44 28.88 1.16 -4.81
C ALA A 44 30.16 1.97 -4.60
N ASP A 45 31.17 1.45 -3.92
CA ASP A 45 32.44 2.12 -3.69
C ASP A 45 33.20 2.38 -5.00
N THR A 46 33.20 1.40 -5.90
CA THR A 46 33.87 1.54 -7.20
C THR A 46 33.02 2.23 -8.27
N GLY A 47 31.72 2.42 -8.03
CA GLY A 47 30.78 2.96 -9.01
C GLY A 47 30.50 2.01 -10.18
N SER A 48 30.70 0.71 -9.97
CA SER A 48 30.49 -0.34 -10.98
C SER A 48 29.14 -1.04 -10.79
N LEU A 49 28.68 -1.76 -11.81
CA LEU A 49 27.48 -2.63 -11.77
C LEU A 49 26.26 -1.96 -11.11
N SER A 50 25.94 -0.74 -11.51
CA SER A 50 24.74 -0.07 -11.02
C SER A 50 23.48 -0.86 -11.40
N ILE A 51 22.55 -0.99 -10.43
CA ILE A 51 21.21 -1.54 -10.64
C ILE A 51 20.25 -0.41 -11.05
N GLY A 52 19.22 -0.76 -11.82
CA GLY A 52 18.25 0.20 -12.33
C GLY A 52 17.32 0.77 -11.25
N PRO A 53 16.51 1.79 -11.61
CA PRO A 53 15.54 2.37 -10.68
C PRO A 53 14.48 1.38 -10.21
N GLY A 54 14.11 0.42 -11.06
CA GLY A 54 13.24 -0.71 -10.69
C GLY A 54 14.13 -1.91 -10.35
N TYR A 55 14.00 -2.44 -9.16
CA TYR A 55 14.77 -3.55 -8.64
C TYR A 55 13.87 -4.59 -7.97
N THR A 56 13.98 -5.84 -8.38
CA THR A 56 13.32 -6.97 -7.71
C THR A 56 14.34 -7.61 -6.78
N ASN A 57 13.98 -7.74 -5.48
CA ASN A 57 14.88 -8.38 -4.52
C ASN A 57 15.15 -9.85 -4.89
N VAL A 58 16.36 -10.32 -4.59
CA VAL A 58 16.77 -11.71 -4.84
C VAL A 58 16.82 -12.54 -3.56
N LEU A 59 16.85 -11.88 -2.41
CA LEU A 59 16.74 -12.52 -1.10
C LEU A 59 15.34 -12.30 -0.55
N PRO A 60 14.61 -13.38 -0.19
CA PRO A 60 13.25 -13.25 0.33
C PRO A 60 13.16 -12.42 1.61
N ASN A 61 12.10 -11.64 1.72
CA ASN A 61 11.68 -10.82 2.86
C ASN A 61 12.57 -9.61 3.16
N THR A 62 13.90 -9.76 3.14
CA THR A 62 14.82 -8.65 3.44
C THR A 62 16.06 -8.73 2.58
N GLU A 63 16.43 -7.61 2.00
CA GLU A 63 17.67 -7.46 1.26
C GLU A 63 18.27 -6.08 1.51
N GLN A 64 19.59 -5.97 1.43
CA GLN A 64 20.27 -4.68 1.53
C GLN A 64 20.95 -4.37 0.20
N VAL A 65 20.66 -3.18 -0.33
CA VAL A 65 21.36 -2.59 -1.47
C VAL A 65 22.10 -1.34 -1.03
N TRP A 66 22.92 -0.78 -1.89
CA TRP A 66 23.77 0.34 -1.56
C TRP A 66 23.49 1.53 -2.47
N ILE A 67 23.42 2.71 -1.87
CA ILE A 67 23.31 3.99 -2.56
C ILE A 67 24.70 4.62 -2.63
N ARG A 68 25.06 5.11 -3.82
CA ARG A 68 26.23 5.96 -4.02
C ARG A 68 25.78 7.37 -4.39
N LEU A 69 26.25 8.35 -3.64
CA LEU A 69 26.13 9.77 -3.96
C LEU A 69 27.47 10.26 -4.52
N THR A 70 27.49 10.81 -5.72
CA THR A 70 28.69 11.30 -6.37
C THR A 70 28.55 12.79 -6.69
N ASP A 71 29.51 13.61 -6.26
CA ASP A 71 29.58 15.00 -6.64
C ASP A 71 29.95 15.11 -8.13
N THR A 72 29.07 15.76 -8.90
CA THR A 72 29.19 15.82 -10.37
C THR A 72 30.34 16.69 -10.88
N THR A 73 31.00 17.44 -9.97
CA THR A 73 32.10 18.35 -10.29
C THR A 73 33.46 17.76 -9.89
N THR A 74 33.50 17.14 -8.70
CA THR A 74 34.77 16.67 -8.10
C THR A 74 34.95 15.17 -8.19
N ASP A 75 33.91 14.43 -8.55
CA ASP A 75 33.83 12.95 -8.57
C ASP A 75 34.03 12.28 -7.18
N CYS A 76 34.05 13.11 -6.12
CA CYS A 76 34.06 12.59 -4.76
C CYS A 76 32.72 11.92 -4.46
N HIS A 77 32.75 10.81 -3.72
CA HIS A 77 31.52 10.06 -3.44
C HIS A 77 31.42 9.64 -1.98
N ASN A 78 30.19 9.32 -1.60
CA ASN A 78 29.85 8.67 -0.34
C ASN A 78 28.87 7.54 -0.63
N ILE A 79 28.95 6.47 0.17
CA ILE A 79 28.04 5.33 0.05
C ILE A 79 27.25 5.11 1.34
N MET A 80 26.03 4.58 1.21
CA MET A 80 25.18 4.26 2.35
C MET A 80 24.30 3.06 2.06
N PRO A 81 24.00 2.22 3.08
CA PRO A 81 23.10 1.09 2.92
C PRO A 81 21.63 1.55 2.84
N LEU A 82 20.85 0.80 2.07
CA LEU A 82 19.40 0.89 1.99
C LEU A 82 18.82 -0.51 2.20
N ASP A 83 18.05 -0.68 3.26
CA ASP A 83 17.33 -1.92 3.52
C ASP A 83 16.03 -1.95 2.72
N LEU A 84 15.81 -3.05 2.01
CA LEU A 84 14.57 -3.39 1.32
C LEU A 84 13.81 -4.39 2.19
N LEU A 85 12.56 -4.07 2.53
CA LEU A 85 11.70 -4.93 3.35
C LEU A 85 10.45 -5.33 2.57
N VAL A 86 10.24 -6.62 2.41
CA VAL A 86 9.02 -7.19 1.83
C VAL A 86 8.06 -7.53 2.96
N ASN A 87 6.89 -6.91 2.96
CA ASN A 87 5.90 -7.04 4.02
C ASN A 87 4.70 -7.83 3.55
N PRO A 88 4.14 -8.73 4.38
CA PRO A 88 2.94 -9.45 4.02
C PRO A 88 1.74 -8.51 3.86
N LEU A 89 0.81 -8.89 2.98
CA LEU A 89 -0.47 -8.22 2.88
C LEU A 89 -1.31 -8.45 4.14
N PRO A 90 -2.15 -7.48 4.54
CA PRO A 90 -3.15 -7.73 5.58
C PRO A 90 -4.18 -8.76 5.11
N VAL A 91 -4.75 -9.51 6.04
CA VAL A 91 -5.74 -10.56 5.75
C VAL A 91 -7.10 -10.10 6.26
N PRO A 92 -8.05 -9.69 5.38
CA PRO A 92 -9.38 -9.27 5.83
C PRO A 92 -10.16 -10.46 6.40
N GLU A 93 -10.71 -10.29 7.58
CA GLU A 93 -11.65 -11.24 8.15
C GLU A 93 -13.03 -11.08 7.50
N SER A 94 -13.84 -12.15 7.56
CA SER A 94 -15.20 -12.12 7.02
C SER A 94 -16.06 -11.15 7.80
N ALA A 95 -16.66 -10.19 7.11
CA ALA A 95 -17.55 -9.21 7.68
C ALA A 95 -18.97 -9.37 7.11
N THR A 96 -19.97 -9.06 7.91
CA THR A 96 -21.37 -9.14 7.52
C THR A 96 -22.12 -7.86 7.91
N ILE A 97 -23.07 -7.46 7.06
CA ILE A 97 -24.04 -6.41 7.34
C ILE A 97 -25.45 -6.96 7.10
N ALA A 98 -26.37 -6.64 7.98
CA ALA A 98 -27.74 -7.13 7.84
C ALA A 98 -28.45 -6.42 6.67
N PRO A 99 -29.24 -7.12 5.87
CA PRO A 99 -30.12 -6.48 4.91
C PRO A 99 -31.11 -5.54 5.58
N LEU A 100 -31.46 -4.46 4.92
CA LEU A 100 -32.49 -3.53 5.35
C LEU A 100 -33.78 -3.73 4.51
N CYS A 101 -34.93 -3.35 5.09
CA CYS A 101 -36.18 -3.35 4.32
C CYS A 101 -36.35 -1.98 3.66
N ASP A 102 -36.85 -2.00 2.43
CA ASP A 102 -37.29 -0.82 1.72
C ASP A 102 -38.50 -0.20 2.45
N ASP A 103 -38.52 1.11 2.68
CA ASP A 103 -39.60 1.77 3.42
C ASP A 103 -40.53 2.61 2.55
N ASP A 104 -40.12 2.92 1.32
CA ASP A 104 -40.88 3.78 0.39
C ASP A 104 -40.99 3.25 -1.05
N THR A 105 -40.50 2.04 -1.31
CA THR A 105 -40.52 1.34 -2.61
C THR A 105 -39.57 1.90 -3.68
N ASP A 106 -38.52 2.63 -3.27
CA ASP A 106 -37.50 3.12 -4.19
C ASP A 106 -36.25 2.20 -4.27
N GLY A 107 -36.19 1.18 -3.42
CA GLY A 107 -35.09 0.21 -3.35
C GLY A 107 -33.81 0.76 -2.72
N LEU A 108 -33.85 1.94 -2.10
CA LEU A 108 -32.68 2.60 -1.51
C LEU A 108 -32.77 2.65 0.00
N GLN A 109 -31.63 2.50 0.68
CA GLN A 109 -31.53 2.59 2.14
C GLN A 109 -30.18 3.16 2.59
N THR A 110 -30.17 3.69 3.81
CA THR A 110 -28.92 4.14 4.44
C THR A 110 -28.40 3.10 5.41
N PHE A 111 -27.21 2.57 5.11
CA PHE A 111 -26.53 1.58 5.92
C PHE A 111 -25.54 2.25 6.89
N ASP A 112 -25.54 1.78 8.14
CA ASP A 112 -24.55 2.13 9.13
C ASP A 112 -23.39 1.11 9.10
N LEU A 113 -22.22 1.56 8.67
CA LEU A 113 -21.00 0.75 8.59
C LEU A 113 -20.13 0.82 9.87
N ASN A 114 -20.59 1.52 10.92
CA ASN A 114 -19.93 1.51 12.22
C ASN A 114 -19.82 0.07 12.73
N GLY A 115 -18.66 -0.34 13.16
CA GLY A 115 -18.42 -1.73 13.60
C GLY A 115 -18.03 -2.72 12.49
N LEU A 116 -18.26 -2.40 11.20
CA LEU A 116 -17.81 -3.25 10.10
C LEU A 116 -16.27 -3.29 10.04
N ALA A 117 -15.60 -2.17 10.29
CA ALA A 117 -14.14 -2.10 10.33
C ALA A 117 -13.54 -3.08 11.34
N SER A 118 -14.14 -3.20 12.55
CA SER A 118 -13.64 -4.12 13.56
C SER A 118 -13.82 -5.60 13.16
N GLN A 119 -14.84 -5.92 12.38
CA GLN A 119 -15.02 -7.27 11.84
C GLN A 119 -13.92 -7.58 10.81
N VAL A 120 -13.68 -6.64 9.86
CA VAL A 120 -12.68 -6.80 8.80
C VAL A 120 -11.26 -6.90 9.36
N ILE A 121 -10.93 -6.09 10.37
CA ILE A 121 -9.61 -6.08 11.01
C ILE A 121 -9.36 -7.36 11.82
N GLY A 122 -10.40 -7.90 12.48
CA GLY A 122 -10.25 -9.02 13.39
C GLY A 122 -9.29 -8.70 14.53
N THR A 123 -8.27 -9.54 14.70
CA THR A 123 -7.25 -9.40 15.75
C THR A 123 -5.98 -8.66 15.30
N GLN A 124 -5.91 -8.21 14.05
CA GLN A 124 -4.75 -7.51 13.50
C GLN A 124 -4.61 -6.12 14.13
N THR A 125 -3.37 -5.65 14.26
CA THR A 125 -3.06 -4.33 14.83
C THR A 125 -2.39 -3.42 13.80
N GLY A 126 -2.52 -2.10 13.96
CA GLY A 126 -1.95 -1.14 13.03
C GLY A 126 -2.67 -1.09 11.68
N MET A 127 -3.94 -1.53 11.65
CA MET A 127 -4.76 -1.55 10.44
C MET A 127 -5.74 -0.36 10.41
N VAL A 128 -6.03 0.11 9.20
CA VAL A 128 -7.10 1.06 8.92
C VAL A 128 -8.01 0.48 7.85
N VAL A 129 -9.31 0.75 7.98
CA VAL A 129 -10.33 0.37 7.00
C VAL A 129 -10.95 1.63 6.41
N THR A 130 -11.06 1.65 5.09
CA THR A 130 -11.81 2.66 4.34
C THR A 130 -12.80 2.00 3.39
N TYR A 131 -13.88 2.70 3.08
CA TYR A 131 -14.96 2.23 2.22
C TYR A 131 -15.00 3.06 0.95
N HIS A 132 -15.27 2.43 -0.19
CA HIS A 132 -15.24 3.09 -1.50
C HIS A 132 -16.37 2.57 -2.38
N SER A 133 -16.83 3.41 -3.30
CA SER A 133 -17.87 3.02 -4.27
C SER A 133 -17.33 2.25 -5.47
N THR A 134 -16.02 2.35 -5.74
CA THR A 134 -15.38 1.66 -6.87
C THR A 134 -14.06 0.99 -6.43
N GLN A 135 -13.67 -0.06 -7.16
CA GLN A 135 -12.36 -0.71 -7.00
C GLN A 135 -11.22 0.31 -7.16
N SER A 136 -11.30 1.15 -8.20
CA SER A 136 -10.26 2.16 -8.50
C SER A 136 -10.07 3.16 -7.36
N ASP A 137 -11.16 3.59 -6.72
CA ASP A 137 -11.07 4.49 -5.56
C ASP A 137 -10.44 3.79 -4.36
N ALA A 138 -10.77 2.51 -4.15
CA ALA A 138 -10.17 1.70 -3.10
C ALA A 138 -8.66 1.49 -3.35
N ASP A 139 -8.26 1.18 -4.58
CA ASP A 139 -6.84 0.96 -4.94
C ASP A 139 -6.00 2.23 -4.76
N THR A 140 -6.57 3.40 -5.06
CA THR A 140 -5.88 4.69 -4.93
C THR A 140 -6.11 5.40 -3.59
N SER A 141 -6.88 4.78 -2.67
CA SER A 141 -7.27 5.38 -1.38
C SER A 141 -7.95 6.76 -1.55
N SER A 142 -8.72 6.92 -2.63
CA SER A 142 -9.41 8.17 -2.96
C SER A 142 -10.92 8.05 -2.74
N ASN A 143 -11.62 9.19 -2.66
CA ASN A 143 -13.08 9.27 -2.56
C ASN A 143 -13.69 8.33 -1.50
N ALA A 144 -13.07 8.24 -0.33
CA ALA A 144 -13.56 7.37 0.74
C ALA A 144 -14.98 7.77 1.16
N LEU A 145 -15.85 6.77 1.29
CA LEU A 145 -17.19 6.91 1.83
C LEU A 145 -17.15 7.10 3.35
N GLY A 146 -18.16 7.79 3.89
CA GLY A 146 -18.38 7.82 5.33
C GLY A 146 -18.91 6.49 5.89
N THR A 147 -19.14 6.44 7.19
CA THR A 147 -19.71 5.25 7.86
C THR A 147 -21.22 5.14 7.70
N ASN A 148 -21.93 6.18 7.27
CA ASN A 148 -23.31 6.14 6.86
C ASN A 148 -23.38 6.26 5.33
N VAL A 149 -23.75 5.17 4.68
CA VAL A 149 -23.79 5.06 3.23
C VAL A 149 -25.21 4.85 2.75
N THR A 150 -25.74 5.84 2.03
CA THR A 150 -27.02 5.67 1.33
C THR A 150 -26.74 5.01 -0.02
N THR A 151 -27.44 3.93 -0.33
CA THR A 151 -27.33 3.25 -1.61
C THR A 151 -27.79 4.15 -2.75
N THR A 152 -27.16 4.01 -3.90
CA THR A 152 -27.50 4.74 -5.14
C THR A 152 -27.99 3.80 -6.24
N THR A 153 -27.89 2.49 -5.99
CA THR A 153 -28.40 1.42 -6.84
C THR A 153 -29.48 0.70 -6.07
N PRO A 154 -30.72 0.57 -6.62
CA PRO A 154 -31.80 -0.13 -5.96
C PRO A 154 -31.48 -1.59 -5.66
N ASP A 155 -32.04 -2.09 -4.58
CA ASP A 155 -32.05 -3.49 -4.11
C ASP A 155 -30.68 -4.05 -3.73
N LEU A 156 -29.61 -3.78 -4.49
CA LEU A 156 -28.29 -4.33 -4.24
C LEU A 156 -27.20 -3.36 -4.70
N GLN A 157 -26.32 -2.99 -3.78
CA GLN A 157 -25.11 -2.23 -4.09
C GLN A 157 -23.89 -2.87 -3.45
N THR A 158 -22.88 -3.19 -4.26
CA THR A 158 -21.56 -3.61 -3.77
C THR A 158 -20.72 -2.38 -3.44
N ILE A 159 -20.07 -2.39 -2.26
CA ILE A 159 -19.02 -1.43 -1.90
C ILE A 159 -17.69 -2.15 -1.70
N TYR A 160 -16.60 -1.41 -1.86
CA TYR A 160 -15.24 -1.90 -1.75
C TYR A 160 -14.65 -1.49 -0.40
N ILE A 161 -14.00 -2.43 0.25
CA ILE A 161 -13.38 -2.28 1.56
C ILE A 161 -11.88 -2.38 1.39
N ARG A 162 -11.15 -1.30 1.65
CA ARG A 162 -9.69 -1.31 1.68
C ARG A 162 -9.23 -1.51 3.13
N LEU A 163 -8.50 -2.59 3.38
CA LEU A 163 -7.79 -2.86 4.62
C LEU A 163 -6.30 -2.58 4.40
N GLU A 164 -5.73 -1.63 5.13
CA GLU A 164 -4.35 -1.19 4.96
C GLU A 164 -3.58 -1.23 6.28
N ASN A 165 -2.34 -1.71 6.22
CA ASN A 165 -1.40 -1.60 7.33
C ASN A 165 -0.77 -0.20 7.33
N THR A 166 -1.00 0.58 8.39
CA THR A 166 -0.59 1.99 8.49
C THR A 166 0.93 2.20 8.57
N ILE A 167 1.70 1.15 8.85
CA ILE A 167 3.15 1.22 8.98
C ILE A 167 3.82 0.90 7.64
N THR A 168 3.33 -0.13 6.95
CA THR A 168 3.96 -0.62 5.71
C THR A 168 3.33 -0.06 4.44
N GLY A 169 2.07 0.41 4.53
CA GLY A 169 1.26 0.84 3.39
C GLY A 169 0.69 -0.31 2.57
N CYS A 170 0.97 -1.57 2.96
CA CYS A 170 0.42 -2.72 2.26
C CYS A 170 -1.08 -2.85 2.51
N TYR A 171 -1.84 -3.13 1.46
CA TYR A 171 -3.30 -3.19 1.54
C TYR A 171 -3.90 -4.33 0.72
N VAL A 172 -5.13 -4.68 1.06
CA VAL A 172 -6.00 -5.58 0.28
C VAL A 172 -7.36 -4.93 0.12
N VAL A 173 -7.99 -5.14 -1.01
CA VAL A 173 -9.37 -4.72 -1.27
C VAL A 173 -10.28 -5.94 -1.28
N SER A 174 -11.34 -5.88 -0.49
CA SER A 174 -12.44 -6.85 -0.47
C SER A 174 -13.77 -6.14 -0.75
N THR A 175 -14.86 -6.88 -0.87
CA THR A 175 -16.17 -6.32 -1.16
C THR A 175 -17.21 -6.76 -0.15
N ILE A 176 -18.25 -5.95 0.03
CA ILE A 176 -19.47 -6.30 0.75
C ILE A 176 -20.69 -5.78 0.01
N ASP A 177 -21.77 -6.55 0.05
CA ASP A 177 -23.04 -6.19 -0.56
C ASP A 177 -23.99 -5.56 0.46
N LEU A 178 -24.51 -4.40 0.09
CA LEU A 178 -25.60 -3.72 0.80
C LEU A 178 -26.91 -4.13 0.14
N VAL A 179 -27.72 -4.91 0.86
CA VAL A 179 -28.95 -5.52 0.31
C VAL A 179 -30.17 -4.79 0.90
N VAL A 180 -31.04 -4.29 0.02
CA VAL A 180 -32.34 -3.72 0.37
C VAL A 180 -33.43 -4.67 -0.08
N ASN A 181 -34.20 -5.21 0.86
CA ASN A 181 -35.29 -6.13 0.56
C ASN A 181 -36.58 -5.35 0.28
N PRO A 182 -37.31 -5.66 -0.80
CA PRO A 182 -38.59 -5.01 -1.08
C PRO A 182 -39.63 -5.30 0.00
N LEU A 183 -40.61 -4.41 0.17
CA LEU A 183 -41.78 -4.60 1.05
C LEU A 183 -42.69 -5.67 0.51
#